data_35833cfa03b71e1f9d35377740139cb9
#
_entry.id   35833cfa03b71e1f9d35377740139cb9
#
_cell.length_a   1.000
_cell.length_b   1.000
_cell.length_c   1.000
_cell.angle_alpha   90.00
_cell.angle_beta   90.00
_cell.angle_gamma   90.00
#
_symmetry.space_group_name_H-M   'P 1'
#
loop_
_entity.id
_entity.type
_entity.pdbx_description
1 polymer ?
#
loop_
_entity_poly.entity_id
_entity_poly.type
_entity_poly.pdbx_seq_one_letter_code
_entity_poly.pdbx_strand_id
1 'polypeptide(L)'
;MSRATHLPLLLACALAPLLAAPAEGQARQPGTTWTDEQLLKAVAPARAGRRLTPKSWPNNARVAVSITFDDDNESYLLAAGDTSPTTLSAAEFGAKSGLPRILRLLDKYQLPSTFFIPAVSALLHPEMIPAIMKSGRHEIGVHGWIHEFPPALASAEEEERLMNRAIDYLTKATGKRPVGYRAPAWAFSPHTLDLVRKAGFVYESSLQAMDEPYEILSNGEPTGLVELGIDWTLTETPYLGARGAMPSPEAVFQLFREEFDGAYAERTMFVLTLHPHVTGHRAPMHHLEELIKYMKTKPGVWFATTEQIARYVKEQAGMQ
;
A
#
# COMPACT_ATOMS: atom_id res chain seq x y z
N MET A 1 36.84 20.20 47.15
CA MET A 1 36.12 18.95 46.91
C MET A 1 34.69 19.32 46.54
N SER A 2 34.44 19.50 45.24
CA SER A 2 33.12 19.85 44.72
C SER A 2 32.61 18.62 43.96
N ARG A 3 31.48 18.06 44.40
CA ARG A 3 30.80 16.93 43.73
C ARG A 3 29.93 17.49 42.61
N ALA A 4 30.28 17.19 41.37
CA ALA A 4 29.45 17.42 40.23
C ALA A 4 28.38 16.31 40.15
N THR A 5 27.12 16.68 40.33
CA THR A 5 25.96 15.82 40.11
C THR A 5 25.65 15.81 38.62
N HIS A 6 25.88 14.68 37.95
CA HIS A 6 25.40 14.44 36.58
C HIS A 6 23.91 14.10 36.63
N LEU A 7 23.10 15.00 36.11
CA LEU A 7 21.67 14.76 35.81
C LEU A 7 21.56 14.07 34.44
N PRO A 8 20.92 12.90 34.30
CA PRO A 8 20.71 12.32 33.00
C PRO A 8 19.64 13.10 32.24
N LEU A 9 20.03 13.63 31.09
CA LEU A 9 19.11 14.25 30.13
C LEU A 9 18.27 13.14 29.52
N LEU A 10 17.05 12.95 30.00
CA LEU A 10 16.03 12.12 29.37
C LEU A 10 15.58 12.82 28.07
N LEU A 11 16.13 12.38 26.93
CA LEU A 11 15.69 12.78 25.62
C LEU A 11 14.39 12.01 25.33
N ALA A 12 13.26 12.64 25.62
CA ALA A 12 11.96 12.15 25.18
C ALA A 12 11.88 12.33 23.66
N CYS A 13 12.21 11.28 22.90
CA CYS A 13 11.86 11.21 21.48
C CYS A 13 10.36 11.06 21.36
N ALA A 14 9.65 12.19 21.22
CA ALA A 14 8.28 12.19 20.75
C ALA A 14 8.25 11.63 19.32
N LEU A 15 7.61 10.50 19.11
CA LEU A 15 7.14 10.03 17.81
C LEU A 15 6.07 11.02 17.33
N ALA A 16 6.52 12.10 16.67
CA ALA A 16 5.62 12.85 15.81
C ALA A 16 5.57 12.11 14.48
N PRO A 17 4.38 11.75 13.96
CA PRO A 17 4.27 11.40 12.55
C PRO A 17 4.83 12.59 11.77
N LEU A 18 5.67 12.32 10.77
CA LEU A 18 6.09 13.32 9.79
C LEU A 18 4.84 13.73 8.97
N LEU A 19 3.97 14.49 9.62
CA LEU A 19 2.99 15.30 8.91
C LEU A 19 3.81 16.45 8.33
N ALA A 20 4.06 16.41 7.02
CA ALA A 20 4.55 17.55 6.30
C ALA A 20 3.76 18.78 6.74
N ALA A 21 4.46 19.85 7.17
CA ALA A 21 3.81 21.10 7.51
C ALA A 21 2.98 21.53 6.28
N PRO A 22 1.69 21.88 6.44
CA PRO A 22 0.91 22.39 5.33
C PRO A 22 1.62 23.64 4.79
N ALA A 23 1.77 23.70 3.46
CA ALA A 23 2.07 24.95 2.79
C ALA A 23 1.12 26.04 3.33
N GLU A 24 1.58 27.29 3.48
CA GLU A 24 0.79 28.39 4.01
C GLU A 24 -0.53 28.57 3.24
N GLY A 25 -1.57 27.90 3.71
CA GLY A 25 -2.91 27.92 3.17
C GLY A 25 -3.87 27.38 4.23
N GLN A 26 -4.56 28.29 4.90
CA GLN A 26 -5.62 28.11 5.90
C GLN A 26 -5.31 27.06 6.99
N ALA A 27 -4.99 27.53 8.20
CA ALA A 27 -4.93 26.69 9.39
C ALA A 27 -6.21 25.85 9.47
N ARG A 28 -6.06 24.51 9.50
CA ARG A 28 -7.20 23.60 9.67
C ARG A 28 -7.94 23.98 10.95
N GLN A 29 -9.18 24.40 10.82
CA GLN A 29 -10.03 24.68 11.98
C GLN A 29 -10.30 23.35 12.70
N PRO A 30 -10.15 23.29 14.04
CA PRO A 30 -10.51 22.10 14.78
C PRO A 30 -11.97 21.75 14.56
N GLY A 31 -12.26 20.47 14.27
CA GLY A 31 -13.63 19.98 14.08
C GLY A 31 -14.56 20.15 15.29
N THR A 32 -14.01 20.47 16.47
CA THR A 32 -14.76 20.77 17.69
C THR A 32 -15.71 21.96 17.56
N THR A 33 -15.52 22.81 16.56
CA THR A 33 -16.39 23.98 16.30
C THR A 33 -17.30 23.78 15.09
N TRP A 34 -17.26 22.61 14.46
CA TRP A 34 -18.03 22.33 13.25
C TRP A 34 -19.48 22.00 13.58
N THR A 35 -20.40 22.43 12.72
CA THR A 35 -21.79 22.00 12.74
C THR A 35 -21.92 20.55 12.27
N ASP A 36 -23.04 19.89 12.58
CA ASP A 36 -23.34 18.54 12.10
C ASP A 36 -23.25 18.44 10.58
N GLU A 37 -23.75 19.46 9.87
CA GLU A 37 -23.66 19.52 8.40
C GLU A 37 -22.19 19.55 7.91
N GLN A 38 -21.34 20.35 8.55
CA GLN A 38 -19.90 20.41 8.23
C GLN A 38 -19.22 19.07 8.50
N LEU A 39 -19.57 18.39 9.60
CA LEU A 39 -19.02 17.06 9.92
C LEU A 39 -19.45 16.03 8.87
N LEU A 40 -20.73 15.99 8.52
CA LEU A 40 -21.26 15.08 7.50
C LEU A 40 -20.61 15.35 6.12
N LYS A 41 -20.47 16.62 5.74
CA LYS A 41 -19.81 17.01 4.49
C LYS A 41 -18.33 16.63 4.46
N ALA A 42 -17.62 16.74 5.59
CA ALA A 42 -16.19 16.42 5.65
C ALA A 42 -15.89 14.94 5.38
N VAL A 43 -16.80 14.05 5.75
CA VAL A 43 -16.63 12.60 5.55
C VAL A 43 -17.26 12.06 4.26
N ALA A 44 -18.09 12.86 3.58
CA ALA A 44 -18.84 12.42 2.42
C ALA A 44 -18.02 12.05 1.16
N PRO A 45 -16.85 12.66 0.89
CA PRO A 45 -16.11 12.41 -0.36
C PRO A 45 -15.71 10.95 -0.59
N ALA A 46 -15.38 10.21 0.49
CA ALA A 46 -15.03 8.80 0.39
C ALA A 46 -15.51 8.03 1.62
N ARG A 47 -16.43 7.09 1.42
CA ARG A 47 -17.01 6.27 2.49
C ARG A 47 -17.07 4.81 2.06
N ALA A 48 -17.03 3.92 3.07
CA ALA A 48 -17.34 2.52 2.83
C ALA A 48 -18.84 2.36 2.54
N GLY A 49 -19.14 1.66 1.46
CA GLY A 49 -20.48 1.26 1.07
C GLY A 49 -20.79 -0.18 1.46
N ARG A 50 -21.42 -0.92 0.54
CA ARG A 50 -21.77 -2.31 0.79
C ARG A 50 -20.53 -3.22 0.78
N ARG A 51 -20.56 -4.24 1.62
CA ARG A 51 -19.59 -5.34 1.60
C ARG A 51 -19.76 -6.13 0.31
N LEU A 52 -18.65 -6.56 -0.26
CA LEU A 52 -18.59 -7.29 -1.52
C LEU A 52 -17.98 -8.68 -1.38
N THR A 53 -17.71 -9.15 -0.15
CA THR A 53 -17.17 -10.48 0.10
C THR A 53 -18.05 -11.54 -0.59
N PRO A 54 -17.51 -12.31 -1.53
CA PRO A 54 -18.28 -13.30 -2.25
C PRO A 54 -18.64 -14.48 -1.34
N LYS A 55 -19.70 -15.21 -1.68
CA LYS A 55 -20.11 -16.42 -0.94
C LYS A 55 -19.02 -17.50 -0.92
N SER A 56 -18.19 -17.55 -1.94
CA SER A 56 -17.04 -18.44 -2.04
C SER A 56 -16.02 -17.82 -2.99
N TRP A 57 -14.74 -18.09 -2.75
CA TRP A 57 -13.65 -17.73 -3.65
C TRP A 57 -13.47 -18.79 -4.75
N PRO A 58 -12.70 -18.50 -5.82
CA PRO A 58 -12.43 -19.47 -6.89
C PRO A 58 -12.00 -20.85 -6.36
N ASN A 59 -12.42 -21.91 -7.03
CA ASN A 59 -12.16 -23.30 -6.64
C ASN A 59 -12.65 -23.65 -5.22
N ASN A 60 -13.68 -22.97 -4.75
CA ASN A 60 -14.25 -23.14 -3.42
C ASN A 60 -13.24 -22.82 -2.28
N ALA A 61 -12.32 -21.89 -2.56
CA ALA A 61 -11.35 -21.45 -1.56
C ALA A 61 -12.05 -20.71 -0.40
N ARG A 62 -11.41 -20.74 0.76
CA ARG A 62 -11.89 -20.12 2.01
C ARG A 62 -11.47 -18.67 2.12
N VAL A 63 -10.28 -18.36 1.63
CA VAL A 63 -9.68 -17.02 1.74
C VAL A 63 -8.95 -16.68 0.45
N ALA A 64 -9.06 -15.42 0.03
CA ALA A 64 -8.21 -14.85 -1.00
C ALA A 64 -6.99 -14.19 -0.35
N VAL A 65 -5.80 -14.45 -0.86
CA VAL A 65 -4.54 -13.89 -0.36
C VAL A 65 -3.86 -13.09 -1.46
N SER A 66 -3.64 -11.80 -1.24
CA SER A 66 -2.77 -10.97 -2.05
C SER A 66 -1.55 -10.53 -1.25
N ILE A 67 -0.37 -10.93 -1.70
CA ILE A 67 0.88 -10.36 -1.19
C ILE A 67 1.26 -9.24 -2.14
N THR A 68 1.32 -8.01 -1.64
CA THR A 68 1.59 -6.82 -2.44
C THR A 68 2.89 -6.16 -2.02
N PHE A 69 3.51 -5.47 -2.95
CA PHE A 69 4.75 -4.73 -2.71
C PHE A 69 4.60 -3.30 -3.21
N ASP A 70 4.87 -2.34 -2.32
CA ASP A 70 5.00 -0.94 -2.68
C ASP A 70 6.49 -0.68 -2.94
N ASP A 71 6.84 -0.55 -4.24
CA ASP A 71 8.24 -0.47 -4.71
C ASP A 71 8.74 0.98 -4.72
N ASP A 72 8.68 1.63 -3.56
CA ASP A 72 8.98 3.07 -3.41
C ASP A 72 10.43 3.41 -3.74
N ASN A 73 11.35 2.58 -3.30
CA ASN A 73 12.79 2.81 -3.45
C ASN A 73 13.17 4.27 -3.07
N GLU A 74 13.90 4.99 -3.90
CA GLU A 74 14.30 6.38 -3.63
C GLU A 74 13.18 7.41 -3.85
N SER A 75 12.07 7.03 -4.51
CA SER A 75 11.07 7.98 -4.99
C SER A 75 10.44 8.79 -3.85
N TYR A 76 10.12 8.16 -2.71
CA TYR A 76 9.52 8.85 -1.56
C TYR A 76 10.47 9.87 -0.91
N LEU A 77 11.79 9.60 -0.92
CA LEU A 77 12.80 10.52 -0.44
C LEU A 77 12.93 11.72 -1.36
N LEU A 78 12.98 11.46 -2.67
CA LEU A 78 13.04 12.51 -3.67
C LEU A 78 11.77 13.38 -3.65
N ALA A 79 10.60 12.80 -3.46
CA ALA A 79 9.34 13.54 -3.27
C ALA A 79 9.42 14.48 -2.04
N ALA A 80 10.11 14.06 -0.98
CA ALA A 80 10.36 14.88 0.20
C ALA A 80 11.53 15.87 0.04
N GLY A 81 12.22 15.89 -1.12
CA GLY A 81 13.38 16.73 -1.38
C GLY A 81 14.69 16.24 -0.75
N ASP A 82 14.72 15.01 -0.22
CA ASP A 82 15.94 14.42 0.32
C ASP A 82 16.86 13.94 -0.83
N THR A 83 18.05 14.50 -0.88
CA THR A 83 19.10 14.16 -1.85
C THR A 83 20.37 13.62 -1.20
N SER A 84 20.29 13.25 0.09
CA SER A 84 21.43 12.68 0.82
C SER A 84 21.84 11.33 0.20
N PRO A 85 23.10 11.17 -0.23
CA PRO A 85 23.57 9.90 -0.80
C PRO A 85 23.39 8.70 0.15
N THR A 86 23.45 8.91 1.45
CA THR A 86 23.30 7.85 2.45
C THR A 86 21.87 7.35 2.52
N THR A 87 20.89 8.26 2.56
CA THR A 87 19.45 7.89 2.62
C THR A 87 19.00 7.29 1.30
N LEU A 88 19.39 7.89 0.18
CA LEU A 88 19.09 7.36 -1.16
C LEU A 88 19.68 5.95 -1.35
N SER A 89 20.94 5.72 -0.95
CA SER A 89 21.56 4.38 -1.03
C SER A 89 20.82 3.34 -0.16
N ALA A 90 20.28 3.73 0.99
CA ALA A 90 19.50 2.83 1.82
C ALA A 90 18.17 2.43 1.14
N ALA A 91 17.55 3.35 0.44
CA ALA A 91 16.32 3.10 -0.31
C ALA A 91 16.57 2.33 -1.62
N GLU A 92 17.68 2.61 -2.33
CA GLU A 92 18.14 1.86 -3.52
C GLU A 92 18.29 0.35 -3.24
N PHE A 93 18.54 -0.04 -1.98
CA PHE A 93 18.58 -1.44 -1.57
C PHE A 93 17.34 -2.21 -2.01
N GLY A 94 16.18 -1.57 -2.04
CA GLY A 94 14.92 -2.17 -2.51
C GLY A 94 15.06 -2.72 -3.91
N ALA A 95 15.46 -1.89 -4.87
CA ALA A 95 15.64 -2.28 -6.27
C ALA A 95 16.82 -3.24 -6.46
N LYS A 96 17.97 -2.97 -5.82
CA LYS A 96 19.22 -3.72 -6.09
C LYS A 96 19.30 -5.07 -5.38
N SER A 97 18.70 -5.20 -4.22
CA SER A 97 18.82 -6.41 -3.39
C SER A 97 17.46 -6.99 -2.98
N GLY A 98 16.53 -6.15 -2.57
CA GLY A 98 15.23 -6.54 -2.03
C GLY A 98 14.36 -7.22 -3.09
N LEU A 99 14.02 -6.51 -4.14
CA LEU A 99 13.19 -7.01 -5.23
C LEU A 99 13.73 -8.31 -5.85
N PRO A 100 15.04 -8.46 -6.19
CA PRO A 100 15.56 -9.73 -6.68
C PRO A 100 15.40 -10.90 -5.71
N ARG A 101 15.45 -10.66 -4.39
CA ARG A 101 15.19 -11.71 -3.38
C ARG A 101 13.72 -12.08 -3.32
N ILE A 102 12.85 -11.09 -3.33
CA ILE A 102 11.39 -11.27 -3.33
C ILE A 102 10.96 -12.07 -4.56
N LEU A 103 11.40 -11.67 -5.76
CA LEU A 103 11.05 -12.37 -7.00
C LEU A 103 11.51 -13.85 -6.98
N ARG A 104 12.71 -14.14 -6.48
CA ARG A 104 13.16 -15.53 -6.31
C ARG A 104 12.29 -16.32 -5.33
N LEU A 105 11.82 -15.69 -4.25
CA LEU A 105 10.91 -16.33 -3.28
C LEU A 105 9.55 -16.62 -3.91
N LEU A 106 8.97 -15.64 -4.60
CA LEU A 106 7.69 -15.79 -5.31
C LEU A 106 7.78 -16.87 -6.39
N ASP A 107 8.88 -16.90 -7.15
CA ASP A 107 9.14 -17.94 -8.16
C ASP A 107 9.28 -19.33 -7.53
N LYS A 108 9.97 -19.45 -6.40
CA LYS A 108 10.13 -20.73 -5.68
C LYS A 108 8.77 -21.34 -5.32
N TYR A 109 7.82 -20.53 -4.92
CA TYR A 109 6.49 -20.98 -4.49
C TYR A 109 5.41 -20.82 -5.57
N GLN A 110 5.76 -20.34 -6.76
CA GLN A 110 4.86 -20.07 -7.89
C GLN A 110 3.70 -19.14 -7.52
N LEU A 111 3.98 -18.11 -6.70
CA LEU A 111 2.96 -17.17 -6.21
C LEU A 111 2.80 -15.97 -7.14
N PRO A 112 1.57 -15.56 -7.46
CA PRO A 112 1.29 -14.25 -8.01
C PRO A 112 1.44 -13.17 -6.93
N SER A 113 1.71 -11.95 -7.35
CA SER A 113 1.77 -10.77 -6.47
C SER A 113 1.46 -9.52 -7.26
N THR A 114 1.08 -8.45 -6.57
CA THR A 114 0.90 -7.12 -7.16
C THR A 114 2.00 -6.20 -6.67
N PHE A 115 2.62 -5.50 -7.61
CA PHE A 115 3.65 -4.49 -7.35
C PHE A 115 3.07 -3.11 -7.67
N PHE A 116 2.85 -2.30 -6.65
CA PHE A 116 2.47 -0.90 -6.81
C PHE A 116 3.73 -0.06 -6.91
N ILE A 117 3.91 0.58 -8.06
CA ILE A 117 5.19 1.20 -8.41
C ILE A 117 5.00 2.71 -8.62
N PRO A 118 5.67 3.57 -7.83
CA PRO A 118 5.87 4.95 -8.23
C PRO A 118 6.65 4.97 -9.55
N ALA A 119 6.14 5.69 -10.57
CA ALA A 119 6.75 5.62 -11.89
C ALA A 119 8.23 6.09 -11.90
N VAL A 120 8.61 7.00 -10.99
CA VAL A 120 10.00 7.43 -10.81
C VAL A 120 10.89 6.29 -10.30
N SER A 121 10.38 5.40 -9.46
CA SER A 121 11.14 4.21 -9.04
C SER A 121 11.54 3.35 -10.26
N ALA A 122 10.59 3.10 -11.17
CA ALA A 122 10.89 2.39 -12.41
C ALA A 122 11.75 3.20 -13.41
N LEU A 123 11.69 4.54 -13.38
CA LEU A 123 12.56 5.41 -14.17
C LEU A 123 14.02 5.30 -13.71
N LEU A 124 14.25 5.27 -12.39
CA LEU A 124 15.58 5.14 -11.80
C LEU A 124 16.16 3.72 -11.97
N HIS A 125 15.30 2.71 -11.98
CA HIS A 125 15.64 1.29 -12.07
C HIS A 125 14.91 0.61 -13.22
N PRO A 126 15.30 0.87 -14.49
CA PRO A 126 14.57 0.38 -15.67
C PRO A 126 14.55 -1.15 -15.79
N GLU A 127 15.43 -1.86 -15.07
CA GLU A 127 15.44 -3.32 -14.99
C GLU A 127 14.31 -3.93 -14.14
N MET A 128 13.64 -3.14 -13.28
CA MET A 128 12.61 -3.63 -12.36
C MET A 128 11.40 -4.21 -13.09
N ILE A 129 10.76 -3.43 -13.97
CA ILE A 129 9.57 -3.86 -14.69
C ILE A 129 9.79 -5.13 -15.50
N PRO A 130 10.87 -5.23 -16.34
CA PRO A 130 11.16 -6.49 -17.01
C PRO A 130 11.38 -7.68 -16.08
N ALA A 131 12.02 -7.46 -14.92
CA ALA A 131 12.24 -8.52 -13.94
C ALA A 131 10.92 -9.00 -13.31
N ILE A 132 10.03 -8.09 -12.91
CA ILE A 132 8.72 -8.41 -12.35
C ILE A 132 7.87 -9.15 -13.39
N MET A 133 7.83 -8.67 -14.62
CA MET A 133 7.00 -9.25 -15.68
C MET A 133 7.51 -10.59 -16.21
N LYS A 134 8.74 -10.96 -15.96
CA LYS A 134 9.40 -12.16 -16.52
C LYS A 134 8.60 -13.44 -16.30
N SER A 135 7.97 -13.60 -15.15
CA SER A 135 7.18 -14.81 -14.82
C SER A 135 5.80 -14.84 -15.46
N GLY A 136 5.28 -13.71 -15.91
CA GLY A 136 3.89 -13.55 -16.40
C GLY A 136 2.81 -13.69 -15.33
N ARG A 137 3.19 -13.83 -14.04
CA ARG A 137 2.24 -14.05 -12.93
C ARG A 137 1.89 -12.80 -12.15
N HIS A 138 2.73 -11.76 -12.24
CA HIS A 138 2.60 -10.58 -11.41
C HIS A 138 1.81 -9.48 -12.10
N GLU A 139 1.19 -8.65 -11.29
CA GLU A 139 0.51 -7.43 -11.68
C GLU A 139 1.38 -6.22 -11.33
N ILE A 140 1.30 -5.18 -12.16
CA ILE A 140 1.85 -3.85 -11.86
C ILE A 140 0.69 -2.88 -11.72
N GLY A 141 0.58 -2.27 -10.53
CA GLY A 141 -0.35 -1.20 -10.20
C GLY A 141 0.36 0.17 -10.12
N VAL A 142 -0.44 1.23 -10.11
CA VAL A 142 0.05 2.62 -9.99
C VAL A 142 0.20 3.01 -8.53
N HIS A 143 1.35 3.62 -8.17
CA HIS A 143 1.62 4.19 -6.85
C HIS A 143 2.10 5.65 -6.93
N GLY A 144 1.38 6.47 -7.73
CA GLY A 144 1.76 7.84 -8.03
C GLY A 144 2.91 7.96 -9.03
N TRP A 145 3.35 9.21 -9.25
CA TRP A 145 4.49 9.51 -10.13
C TRP A 145 5.82 9.35 -9.40
N ILE A 146 5.99 10.06 -8.27
CA ILE A 146 7.22 10.14 -7.47
C ILE A 146 6.98 9.75 -6.01
N HIS A 147 5.87 9.05 -5.72
CA HIS A 147 5.37 8.85 -4.37
C HIS A 147 5.01 10.19 -3.70
N GLU A 148 4.42 11.11 -4.46
CA GLU A 148 3.89 12.36 -3.97
C GLU A 148 2.83 12.14 -2.88
N PHE A 149 2.74 13.05 -1.91
CA PHE A 149 1.70 12.98 -0.88
C PHE A 149 0.45 13.74 -1.35
N PRO A 150 -0.62 13.07 -1.84
CA PRO A 150 -1.76 13.70 -2.47
C PRO A 150 -2.40 14.85 -1.66
N PRO A 151 -2.56 14.74 -0.31
CA PRO A 151 -3.12 15.83 0.49
C PRO A 151 -2.30 17.12 0.52
N ALA A 152 -1.04 17.09 0.10
CA ALA A 152 -0.15 18.27 0.08
C ALA A 152 -0.02 18.89 -1.32
N LEU A 153 -0.65 18.29 -2.35
CA LEU A 153 -0.62 18.85 -3.71
C LEU A 153 -1.44 20.13 -3.79
N ALA A 154 -1.02 21.05 -4.64
CA ALA A 154 -1.59 22.39 -4.72
C ALA A 154 -3.03 22.39 -5.29
N SER A 155 -3.36 21.44 -6.16
CA SER A 155 -4.67 21.37 -6.81
C SER A 155 -5.00 19.98 -7.37
N ALA A 156 -6.27 19.79 -7.73
CA ALA A 156 -6.74 18.60 -8.43
C ALA A 156 -6.05 18.40 -9.78
N GLU A 157 -5.77 19.49 -10.49
CA GLU A 157 -5.10 19.46 -11.80
C GLU A 157 -3.65 18.98 -11.68
N GLU A 158 -2.97 19.35 -10.60
CA GLU A 158 -1.62 18.85 -10.33
C GLU A 158 -1.64 17.35 -10.02
N GLU A 159 -2.55 16.91 -9.17
CA GLU A 159 -2.74 15.49 -8.84
C GLU A 159 -3.09 14.68 -10.10
N GLU A 160 -4.04 15.15 -10.92
CA GLU A 160 -4.41 14.51 -12.18
C GLU A 160 -3.22 14.42 -13.14
N ARG A 161 -2.44 15.47 -13.25
CA ARG A 161 -1.25 15.50 -14.11
C ARG A 161 -0.20 14.46 -13.69
N LEU A 162 0.06 14.34 -12.38
CA LEU A 162 1.01 13.35 -11.85
C LEU A 162 0.48 11.92 -12.02
N MET A 163 -0.79 11.70 -11.72
CA MET A 163 -1.45 10.40 -11.91
C MET A 163 -1.39 9.95 -13.37
N ASN A 164 -1.78 10.83 -14.31
CA ASN A 164 -1.73 10.51 -15.75
C ASN A 164 -0.30 10.25 -16.22
N ARG A 165 0.68 11.02 -15.75
CA ARG A 165 2.09 10.81 -16.06
C ARG A 165 2.58 9.44 -15.60
N ALA A 166 2.17 8.99 -14.41
CA ALA A 166 2.48 7.66 -13.90
C ALA A 166 1.85 6.56 -14.75
N ILE A 167 0.56 6.70 -15.07
CA ILE A 167 -0.17 5.77 -15.94
C ILE A 167 0.51 5.63 -17.29
N ASP A 168 0.84 6.74 -17.94
CA ASP A 168 1.47 6.76 -19.27
C ASP A 168 2.84 6.08 -19.24
N TYR A 169 3.66 6.41 -18.25
CA TYR A 169 4.98 5.81 -18.09
C TYR A 169 4.89 4.30 -17.88
N LEU A 170 4.07 3.84 -16.93
CA LEU A 170 3.91 2.41 -16.64
C LEU A 170 3.26 1.67 -17.80
N THR A 171 2.30 2.28 -18.50
CA THR A 171 1.71 1.70 -19.72
C THR A 171 2.77 1.46 -20.79
N LYS A 172 3.64 2.45 -21.02
CA LYS A 172 4.72 2.32 -22.00
C LYS A 172 5.74 1.27 -21.58
N ALA A 173 6.08 1.20 -20.31
CA ALA A 173 7.08 0.27 -19.79
C ALA A 173 6.59 -1.19 -19.75
N THR A 174 5.29 -1.42 -19.51
CA THR A 174 4.70 -2.76 -19.41
C THR A 174 4.04 -3.25 -20.70
N GLY A 175 3.71 -2.34 -21.62
CA GLY A 175 2.88 -2.62 -22.79
C GLY A 175 1.39 -2.82 -22.47
N LYS A 176 0.97 -2.69 -21.20
CA LYS A 176 -0.41 -2.83 -20.74
C LYS A 176 -0.75 -1.69 -19.78
N ARG A 177 -1.93 -1.07 -19.95
CA ARG A 177 -2.39 -0.05 -18.99
C ARG A 177 -2.65 -0.70 -17.62
N PRO A 178 -2.06 -0.17 -16.51
CA PRO A 178 -2.40 -0.61 -15.17
C PRO A 178 -3.86 -0.37 -14.84
N VAL A 179 -4.47 -1.29 -14.10
CA VAL A 179 -5.90 -1.24 -13.75
C VAL A 179 -6.16 -1.06 -12.27
N GLY A 180 -5.11 -1.12 -11.45
CA GLY A 180 -5.14 -0.92 -10.01
C GLY A 180 -4.41 0.35 -9.61
N TYR A 181 -4.93 1.03 -8.59
CA TYR A 181 -4.33 2.19 -7.97
C TYR A 181 -4.16 1.97 -6.48
N ARG A 182 -3.04 2.42 -5.95
CA ARG A 182 -2.79 2.62 -4.52
C ARG A 182 -2.19 4.00 -4.36
N ALA A 183 -2.81 4.83 -3.52
CA ALA A 183 -2.32 6.18 -3.26
C ALA A 183 -0.98 6.12 -2.50
N PRO A 184 0.01 6.95 -2.85
CA PRO A 184 1.20 7.11 -2.04
C PRO A 184 0.88 7.42 -0.58
N ALA A 185 1.60 6.80 0.35
CA ALA A 185 1.34 6.87 1.80
C ALA A 185 -0.11 6.53 2.18
N TRP A 186 -0.85 5.84 1.29
CA TRP A 186 -2.27 5.47 1.44
C TRP A 186 -3.17 6.67 1.73
N ALA A 187 -2.79 7.83 1.24
CA ALA A 187 -3.43 9.10 1.57
C ALA A 187 -4.22 9.67 0.38
N PHE A 188 -5.48 9.96 0.62
CA PHE A 188 -6.34 10.65 -0.33
C PHE A 188 -6.35 12.15 -0.09
N SER A 189 -6.26 12.92 -1.16
CA SER A 189 -6.75 14.30 -1.20
C SER A 189 -8.28 14.30 -1.30
N PRO A 190 -8.94 15.45 -1.17
CA PRO A 190 -10.37 15.57 -1.47
C PRO A 190 -10.74 15.20 -2.93
N HIS A 191 -9.76 15.10 -3.83
CA HIS A 191 -9.95 14.90 -5.27
C HIS A 191 -9.57 13.49 -5.74
N THR A 192 -8.77 12.76 -4.97
CA THR A 192 -8.18 11.47 -5.38
C THR A 192 -9.23 10.49 -5.89
N LEU A 193 -10.34 10.31 -5.16
CA LEU A 193 -11.37 9.34 -5.56
C LEU A 193 -11.97 9.65 -6.93
N ASP A 194 -12.29 10.92 -7.19
CA ASP A 194 -12.87 11.33 -8.48
C ASP A 194 -11.85 11.16 -9.61
N LEU A 195 -10.57 11.43 -9.35
CA LEU A 195 -9.48 11.23 -10.32
C LEU A 195 -9.26 9.75 -10.63
N VAL A 196 -9.27 8.88 -9.62
CA VAL A 196 -9.17 7.42 -9.77
C VAL A 196 -10.32 6.89 -10.63
N ARG A 197 -11.55 7.35 -10.36
CA ARG A 197 -12.73 7.00 -11.18
C ARG A 197 -12.61 7.51 -12.61
N LYS A 198 -12.25 8.79 -12.79
CA LYS A 198 -12.05 9.41 -14.11
C LYS A 198 -10.98 8.68 -14.93
N ALA A 199 -9.92 8.23 -14.27
CA ALA A 199 -8.85 7.45 -14.89
C ALA A 199 -9.29 6.02 -15.27
N GLY A 200 -10.44 5.53 -14.78
CA GLY A 200 -11.00 4.22 -15.17
C GLY A 200 -10.27 3.04 -14.54
N PHE A 201 -9.75 3.19 -13.33
CA PHE A 201 -9.22 2.07 -12.57
C PHE A 201 -10.32 1.08 -12.20
N VAL A 202 -9.98 -0.19 -12.13
CA VAL A 202 -10.91 -1.29 -11.77
C VAL A 202 -11.10 -1.37 -10.27
N TYR A 203 -10.04 -1.09 -9.51
CA TYR A 203 -10.02 -1.14 -8.06
C TYR A 203 -9.06 -0.09 -7.47
N GLU A 204 -9.27 0.17 -6.21
CA GLU A 204 -8.46 0.96 -5.32
C GLU A 204 -7.97 0.10 -4.14
N SER A 205 -6.84 0.45 -3.52
CA SER A 205 -6.27 -0.30 -2.41
C SER A 205 -5.49 0.61 -1.46
N SER A 206 -6.17 1.61 -0.88
CA SER A 206 -5.56 2.55 0.08
C SER A 206 -6.43 2.79 1.30
N LEU A 207 -7.77 2.62 1.17
CA LEU A 207 -8.70 2.93 2.23
C LEU A 207 -8.83 1.77 3.22
N GLN A 208 -9.13 2.09 4.48
CA GLN A 208 -9.00 1.17 5.61
C GLN A 208 -10.29 1.03 6.41
N ALA A 209 -11.44 1.22 5.76
CA ALA A 209 -12.71 1.21 6.49
C ALA A 209 -13.22 -0.22 6.80
N MET A 210 -12.76 -1.23 6.05
CA MET A 210 -13.08 -2.63 6.27
C MET A 210 -11.88 -3.49 5.82
N ASP A 211 -11.70 -4.62 6.46
CA ASP A 211 -10.76 -5.70 6.11
C ASP A 211 -11.33 -6.69 5.07
N GLU A 212 -12.52 -6.40 4.56
CA GLU A 212 -13.22 -7.10 3.50
C GLU A 212 -13.31 -6.23 2.23
N PRO A 213 -13.50 -6.82 1.03
CA PRO A 213 -13.81 -6.03 -0.16
C PRO A 213 -15.11 -5.23 0.03
N TYR A 214 -15.10 -3.97 -0.37
CA TYR A 214 -16.30 -3.14 -0.32
C TYR A 214 -16.40 -2.19 -1.51
N GLU A 215 -17.61 -1.71 -1.80
CA GLU A 215 -17.83 -0.66 -2.77
C GLU A 215 -17.58 0.70 -2.12
N ILE A 216 -16.81 1.57 -2.77
CA ILE A 216 -16.59 2.93 -2.29
C ILE A 216 -17.82 3.78 -2.65
N LEU A 217 -18.28 4.59 -1.68
CA LEU A 217 -19.27 5.64 -1.92
C LEU A 217 -18.59 7.00 -2.04
N SER A 218 -19.10 7.84 -2.95
CA SER A 218 -18.79 9.26 -3.02
C SER A 218 -20.06 10.05 -2.80
N ASN A 219 -20.08 10.91 -1.78
CA ASN A 219 -21.27 11.73 -1.42
C ASN A 219 -22.54 10.88 -1.23
N GLY A 220 -22.39 9.68 -0.69
CA GLY A 220 -23.49 8.73 -0.44
C GLY A 220 -23.88 7.85 -1.64
N GLU A 221 -23.32 8.10 -2.84
CA GLU A 221 -23.66 7.39 -4.05
C GLU A 221 -22.59 6.32 -4.37
N PRO A 222 -23.00 5.12 -4.83
CA PRO A 222 -22.09 4.08 -5.28
C PRO A 222 -21.18 4.54 -6.42
N THR A 223 -19.89 4.24 -6.33
CA THR A 223 -18.92 4.66 -7.36
C THR A 223 -18.68 3.60 -8.42
N GLY A 224 -19.08 2.35 -8.18
CA GLY A 224 -18.69 1.22 -9.02
C GLY A 224 -17.21 0.79 -8.85
N LEU A 225 -16.47 1.46 -7.95
CA LEU A 225 -15.09 1.12 -7.65
C LEU A 225 -15.02 0.18 -6.44
N VAL A 226 -14.26 -0.88 -6.58
CA VAL A 226 -13.98 -1.81 -5.48
C VAL A 226 -12.77 -1.32 -4.70
N GLU A 227 -12.93 -1.25 -3.38
CA GLU A 227 -11.81 -1.16 -2.45
C GLU A 227 -11.38 -2.57 -2.03
N LEU A 228 -10.08 -2.83 -2.15
CA LEU A 228 -9.44 -3.97 -1.52
C LEU A 228 -8.60 -3.43 -0.37
N GLY A 229 -9.25 -3.26 0.76
CA GLY A 229 -8.73 -2.57 1.94
C GLY A 229 -7.37 -3.09 2.39
N ILE A 230 -6.57 -2.19 2.86
CA ILE A 230 -5.28 -2.44 3.49
C ILE A 230 -5.36 -2.06 4.97
N ASP A 231 -4.37 -2.44 5.74
CA ASP A 231 -4.33 -2.13 7.16
C ASP A 231 -2.90 -1.83 7.62
N TRP A 232 -2.74 -0.84 8.52
CA TRP A 232 -1.44 -0.52 9.11
C TRP A 232 -0.86 -1.66 9.96
N THR A 233 -1.68 -2.61 10.40
CA THR A 233 -1.21 -3.82 11.08
C THR A 233 -0.63 -4.84 10.10
N LEU A 234 -1.01 -4.77 8.81
CA LEU A 234 -0.62 -5.68 7.73
C LEU A 234 0.43 -5.06 6.79
N THR A 235 1.30 -4.22 7.34
CA THR A 235 2.50 -3.72 6.67
C THR A 235 3.67 -3.68 7.65
N GLU A 236 4.88 -3.93 7.18
CA GLU A 236 6.05 -3.99 8.03
C GLU A 236 6.67 -2.62 8.34
N THR A 237 6.37 -1.60 7.54
CA THR A 237 7.01 -0.28 7.63
C THR A 237 6.90 0.39 9.00
N PRO A 238 5.74 0.39 9.69
CA PRO A 238 5.64 0.97 11.03
C PRO A 238 6.52 0.26 12.07
N TYR A 239 6.81 -1.00 11.84
CA TYR A 239 7.55 -1.85 12.79
C TYR A 239 9.04 -1.92 12.48
N LEU A 240 9.41 -2.13 11.21
CA LEU A 240 10.78 -2.42 10.78
C LEU A 240 11.41 -1.28 9.98
N GLY A 241 10.63 -0.32 9.50
CA GLY A 241 11.11 0.84 8.73
C GLY A 241 11.60 2.00 9.60
N ALA A 242 11.25 2.03 10.89
CA ALA A 242 11.60 3.12 11.78
C ALA A 242 13.03 2.97 12.34
N ARG A 243 13.68 4.13 12.62
CA ARG A 243 14.94 4.15 13.37
C ARG A 243 14.62 4.13 14.87
N GLY A 244 15.20 3.21 15.61
CA GLY A 244 15.03 3.10 17.06
C GLY A 244 14.86 1.67 17.55
N ALA A 245 14.15 1.47 18.66
CA ALA A 245 13.83 0.14 19.18
C ALA A 245 12.79 -0.51 18.29
N MET A 246 13.20 -1.46 17.45
CA MET A 246 12.33 -2.20 16.57
C MET A 246 11.91 -3.54 17.21
N PRO A 247 10.69 -4.01 17.03
CA PRO A 247 10.33 -5.39 17.35
C PRO A 247 11.15 -6.35 16.50
N SER A 248 11.27 -7.62 16.94
CA SER A 248 11.90 -8.63 16.09
C SER A 248 11.06 -8.86 14.83
N PRO A 249 11.67 -9.13 13.68
CA PRO A 249 10.93 -9.54 12.49
C PRO A 249 9.99 -10.73 12.75
N GLU A 250 10.41 -11.67 13.60
CA GLU A 250 9.58 -12.79 14.03
C GLU A 250 8.25 -12.34 14.64
N ALA A 251 8.28 -11.36 15.57
CA ALA A 251 7.07 -10.85 16.23
C ALA A 251 6.13 -10.16 15.22
N VAL A 252 6.68 -9.41 14.26
CA VAL A 252 5.89 -8.75 13.21
C VAL A 252 5.22 -9.79 12.31
N PHE A 253 5.95 -10.79 11.86
CA PHE A 253 5.38 -11.83 11.00
C PHE A 253 4.47 -12.80 11.75
N GLN A 254 4.61 -12.93 13.08
CA GLN A 254 3.64 -13.63 13.91
C GLN A 254 2.29 -12.88 13.94
N LEU A 255 2.29 -11.55 14.05
CA LEU A 255 1.07 -10.75 13.91
C LEU A 255 0.42 -10.97 12.53
N PHE A 256 1.17 -10.92 11.44
CA PHE A 256 0.64 -11.18 10.09
C PHE A 256 0.02 -12.59 9.97
N ARG A 257 0.59 -13.56 10.66
CA ARG A 257 0.04 -14.91 10.70
C ARG A 257 -1.29 -14.97 11.44
N GLU A 258 -1.42 -14.27 12.56
CA GLU A 258 -2.65 -14.21 13.35
C GLU A 258 -3.77 -13.52 12.59
N GLU A 259 -3.47 -12.43 11.89
CA GLU A 259 -4.41 -11.72 10.99
C GLU A 259 -4.83 -12.61 9.81
N PHE A 260 -3.90 -13.37 9.22
CA PHE A 260 -4.26 -14.37 8.21
C PHE A 260 -5.18 -15.45 8.77
N ASP A 261 -4.93 -15.95 9.96
CA ASP A 261 -5.79 -16.97 10.61
C ASP A 261 -7.21 -16.43 10.86
N GLY A 262 -7.34 -15.14 11.22
CA GLY A 262 -8.61 -14.42 11.30
C GLY A 262 -9.34 -14.39 9.97
N ALA A 263 -8.70 -13.86 8.93
CA ALA A 263 -9.26 -13.79 7.57
C ALA A 263 -9.65 -15.18 7.03
N TYR A 264 -8.84 -16.21 7.31
CA TYR A 264 -9.14 -17.59 6.95
C TYR A 264 -10.37 -18.14 7.68
N ALA A 265 -10.54 -17.82 8.97
CA ALA A 265 -11.70 -18.24 9.77
C ALA A 265 -12.98 -17.55 9.28
N GLU A 266 -12.92 -16.28 8.98
CA GLU A 266 -14.03 -15.44 8.48
C GLU A 266 -14.35 -15.66 7.01
N ARG A 267 -13.48 -16.33 6.26
CA ARG A 267 -13.63 -16.63 4.83
C ARG A 267 -13.63 -15.37 3.94
N THR A 268 -12.84 -14.40 4.31
CA THR A 268 -12.70 -13.14 3.59
C THR A 268 -11.40 -13.05 2.79
N MET A 269 -10.72 -11.91 2.80
CA MET A 269 -9.45 -11.73 2.13
C MET A 269 -8.34 -11.36 3.12
N PHE A 270 -7.10 -11.58 2.70
CA PHE A 270 -5.90 -11.15 3.40
C PHE A 270 -5.00 -10.41 2.41
N VAL A 271 -4.80 -9.12 2.62
CA VAL A 271 -3.93 -8.27 1.80
C VAL A 271 -2.73 -7.85 2.64
N LEU A 272 -1.57 -8.42 2.33
CA LEU A 272 -0.31 -8.09 2.98
C LEU A 272 0.46 -7.09 2.12
N THR A 273 0.82 -5.95 2.67
CA THR A 273 1.59 -4.90 1.96
C THR A 273 3.00 -4.83 2.52
N LEU A 274 3.99 -4.99 1.66
CA LEU A 274 5.40 -5.03 2.01
C LEU A 274 6.20 -4.07 1.14
N HIS A 275 7.40 -3.69 1.60
CA HIS A 275 8.28 -2.78 0.87
C HIS A 275 9.63 -3.45 0.63
N PRO A 276 10.11 -3.56 -0.61
CA PRO A 276 11.37 -4.25 -0.92
C PRO A 276 12.58 -3.71 -0.18
N HIS A 277 12.62 -2.40 0.10
CA HIS A 277 13.71 -1.78 0.84
C HIS A 277 13.69 -2.09 2.36
N VAL A 278 12.57 -2.64 2.88
CA VAL A 278 12.42 -3.09 4.27
C VAL A 278 12.42 -4.62 4.34
N THR A 279 11.42 -5.27 3.75
CA THR A 279 11.27 -6.74 3.77
C THR A 279 12.39 -7.47 3.04
N GLY A 280 13.01 -6.85 2.03
CA GLY A 280 14.10 -7.47 1.27
C GLY A 280 15.37 -7.80 2.07
N HIS A 281 15.48 -7.39 3.33
CA HIS A 281 16.57 -7.77 4.21
C HIS A 281 16.45 -9.26 4.64
N ARG A 282 17.60 -9.87 5.03
CA ARG A 282 17.69 -11.33 5.24
C ARG A 282 16.72 -11.86 6.28
N ALA A 283 16.58 -11.17 7.41
CA ALA A 283 15.71 -11.64 8.49
C ALA A 283 14.21 -11.53 8.14
N PRO A 284 13.67 -10.38 7.67
CA PRO A 284 12.30 -10.31 7.21
C PRO A 284 11.98 -11.30 6.08
N MET A 285 12.91 -11.49 5.12
CA MET A 285 12.75 -12.48 4.02
C MET A 285 12.60 -13.91 4.54
N HIS A 286 13.33 -14.28 5.61
CA HIS A 286 13.18 -15.59 6.23
C HIS A 286 11.77 -15.77 6.80
N HIS A 287 11.28 -14.79 7.54
CA HIS A 287 9.94 -14.85 8.13
C HIS A 287 8.81 -14.75 7.10
N LEU A 288 9.01 -13.99 6.01
CA LEU A 288 8.06 -14.00 4.89
C LEU A 288 7.95 -15.40 4.26
N GLU A 289 9.08 -16.08 4.09
CA GLU A 289 9.08 -17.45 3.58
C GLU A 289 8.34 -18.41 4.53
N GLU A 290 8.55 -18.29 5.85
CA GLU A 290 7.85 -19.12 6.83
C GLU A 290 6.33 -18.83 6.84
N LEU A 291 5.91 -17.58 6.71
CA LEU A 291 4.51 -17.21 6.57
C LEU A 291 3.88 -17.81 5.30
N ILE A 292 4.58 -17.71 4.16
CA ILE A 292 4.12 -18.33 2.91
C ILE A 292 3.96 -19.85 3.05
N LYS A 293 4.94 -20.53 3.64
CA LYS A 293 4.86 -21.97 3.94
C LYS A 293 3.64 -22.29 4.79
N TYR A 294 3.44 -21.52 5.86
CA TYR A 294 2.29 -21.69 6.75
C TYR A 294 0.96 -21.55 6.01
N MET A 295 0.78 -20.47 5.26
CA MET A 295 -0.44 -20.26 4.46
C MET A 295 -0.69 -21.43 3.48
N LYS A 296 0.36 -21.95 2.86
CA LYS A 296 0.27 -23.09 1.93
C LYS A 296 -0.08 -24.42 2.60
N THR A 297 0.04 -24.55 3.92
CA THR A 297 -0.45 -25.76 4.65
C THR A 297 -1.96 -25.75 4.84
N LYS A 298 -2.62 -24.59 4.70
CA LYS A 298 -4.06 -24.46 4.91
C LYS A 298 -4.82 -24.84 3.64
N PRO A 299 -5.84 -25.70 3.72
CA PRO A 299 -6.67 -26.01 2.54
C PRO A 299 -7.51 -24.81 2.12
N GLY A 300 -7.68 -24.63 0.82
CA GLY A 300 -8.57 -23.59 0.30
C GLY A 300 -8.03 -22.16 0.43
N VAL A 301 -6.72 -21.97 0.30
CA VAL A 301 -6.11 -20.64 0.13
C VAL A 301 -5.94 -20.34 -1.35
N TRP A 302 -6.53 -19.25 -1.80
CA TRP A 302 -6.39 -18.75 -3.17
C TRP A 302 -5.42 -17.58 -3.18
N PHE A 303 -4.18 -17.83 -3.62
CA PHE A 303 -3.21 -16.76 -3.87
C PHE A 303 -3.52 -16.12 -5.22
N ALA A 304 -3.67 -14.80 -5.23
CA ALA A 304 -4.06 -14.04 -6.41
C ALA A 304 -3.40 -12.65 -6.44
N THR A 305 -3.35 -12.04 -7.63
CA THR A 305 -3.07 -10.60 -7.73
C THR A 305 -4.29 -9.80 -7.24
N THR A 306 -4.06 -8.55 -6.90
CA THR A 306 -5.14 -7.65 -6.48
C THR A 306 -6.16 -7.45 -7.62
N GLU A 307 -5.69 -7.35 -8.89
CA GLU A 307 -6.58 -7.32 -10.06
C GLU A 307 -7.48 -8.56 -10.14
N GLN A 308 -6.94 -9.76 -9.91
CA GLN A 308 -7.72 -10.99 -9.97
C GLN A 308 -8.81 -11.02 -8.90
N ILE A 309 -8.47 -10.59 -7.66
CA ILE A 309 -9.44 -10.49 -6.56
C ILE A 309 -10.52 -9.46 -6.91
N ALA A 310 -10.13 -8.26 -7.33
CA ALA A 310 -11.05 -7.18 -7.67
C ALA A 310 -12.03 -7.59 -8.77
N ARG A 311 -11.54 -8.18 -9.85
CA ARG A 311 -12.40 -8.63 -10.95
C ARG A 311 -13.38 -9.72 -10.53
N TYR A 312 -12.90 -10.68 -9.74
CA TYR A 312 -13.77 -11.72 -9.20
C TYR A 312 -14.87 -11.14 -8.30
N VAL A 313 -14.49 -10.22 -7.40
CA VAL A 313 -15.44 -9.54 -6.50
C VAL A 313 -16.48 -8.75 -7.30
N LYS A 314 -16.05 -7.97 -8.32
CA LYS A 314 -16.98 -7.23 -9.22
C LYS A 314 -17.97 -8.17 -9.92
N GLU A 315 -17.47 -9.26 -10.49
CA GLU A 315 -18.29 -10.27 -11.16
C GLU A 315 -19.35 -10.86 -10.21
N GLN A 316 -18.94 -11.31 -9.02
CA GLN A 316 -19.84 -11.88 -8.02
C GLN A 316 -20.87 -10.88 -7.48
N ALA A 317 -20.52 -9.60 -7.44
CA ALA A 317 -21.39 -8.51 -7.01
C ALA A 317 -22.29 -7.95 -8.12
N GLY A 318 -22.15 -8.43 -9.36
CA GLY A 318 -22.88 -7.90 -10.53
C GLY A 318 -22.49 -6.47 -10.89
N MET A 319 -21.26 -6.07 -10.57
CA MET A 319 -20.72 -4.73 -10.89
C MET A 319 -20.08 -4.76 -12.30
N GLN A 320 -20.26 -3.67 -13.04
CA GLN A 320 -19.66 -3.49 -14.38
C GLN A 320 -18.21 -3.00 -14.29
#